data_7ba80f631eaea76dd674c47db4b0bcd7
#
_entry.id   7ba80f631eaea76dd674c47db4b0bcd7
#
_cell.length_a   1.000
_cell.length_b   1.000
_cell.length_c   1.000
_cell.angle_alpha   90.00
_cell.angle_beta   90.00
_cell.angle_gamma   90.00
#
_symmetry.space_group_name_H-M   'P 1'
#
loop_
_entity.id
_entity.type
_entity.pdbx_description
1 polymer ?
#
loop_
_entity_poly.entity_id
_entity_poly.type
_entity_poly.pdbx_seq_one_letter_code
_entity_poly.pdbx_strand_id
1 'polypeptide(L)'
;MITIQDNIRTGKVCSRHDVADLLPIANKPIGQLCEENEHLLVFPMSIDDTNDKIGDNTIVDIYAEDDNSVRIKSNNIMGFVGRKKQQLKIYSRFDDEEHDLFLHYMLQKVFSYNIFNLDFTTSEDNVFDFLLFMFPAMLKRAMCQGIYKEYKRFKHNDSNVRGTIDLSRHIRENIPFRGTISYNTRDFSLDNSVTELIRHTIEYIKTIPLGNAILSSDNTIADYIKKIISYTPSYRHSERMKVLQNNLVPCHHPFYTEYIILQKLCVQILRQEEIKYGTNDDRIYGVLFDGAWLWEEYLNTLLYDVGFTHPENKLDPSSG
;
A
#
# COMPACT_ATOMS: atom_id res chain seq x y z
N MET A 1 6.95 15.45 13.38
CA MET A 1 6.77 15.38 11.91
C MET A 1 7.39 16.62 11.28
N ILE A 2 8.14 16.47 10.19
CA ILE A 2 8.70 17.59 9.42
C ILE A 2 7.82 17.75 8.19
N THR A 3 7.47 18.99 7.83
CA THR A 3 6.66 19.31 6.67
C THR A 3 7.46 20.19 5.71
N ILE A 4 7.54 19.81 4.45
CA ILE A 4 8.22 20.56 3.38
C ILE A 4 7.36 20.57 2.12
N GLN A 5 7.56 21.58 1.28
CA GLN A 5 6.92 21.68 -0.03
C GLN A 5 7.66 20.81 -1.05
N ASP A 6 6.98 20.27 -2.07
CA ASP A 6 7.61 19.59 -3.18
C ASP A 6 8.47 20.57 -4.01
N ASN A 7 9.54 20.05 -4.61
CA ASN A 7 10.46 20.79 -5.49
C ASN A 7 11.02 22.09 -4.86
N ILE A 8 11.26 22.08 -3.55
CA ILE A 8 11.81 23.24 -2.84
C ILE A 8 13.32 23.37 -3.07
N ARG A 9 13.74 24.26 -3.96
CA ARG A 9 15.14 24.44 -4.32
C ARG A 9 15.96 25.18 -3.24
N THR A 10 15.34 26.11 -2.51
CA THR A 10 15.99 26.85 -1.43
C THR A 10 16.25 25.98 -0.21
N GLY A 11 15.44 24.95 -0.03
CA GLY A 11 15.50 24.04 1.11
C GLY A 11 14.95 24.67 2.40
N LYS A 12 14.60 23.80 3.36
CA LYS A 12 14.18 24.15 4.73
C LYS A 12 15.32 23.81 5.69
N VAL A 13 15.68 24.74 6.57
CA VAL A 13 16.69 24.48 7.61
C VAL A 13 16.01 23.84 8.81
N CYS A 14 16.55 22.71 9.26
CA CYS A 14 16.04 21.95 10.40
C CYS A 14 17.18 21.56 11.35
N SER A 15 16.86 21.25 12.60
CA SER A 15 17.84 20.70 13.54
C SER A 15 18.28 19.29 13.04
N ARG A 16 19.57 19.01 13.15
CA ARG A 16 20.13 17.69 12.83
C ARG A 16 19.49 16.56 13.66
N HIS A 17 19.08 16.86 14.89
CA HIS A 17 18.40 15.91 15.76
C HIS A 17 17.01 15.51 15.21
N ASP A 18 16.28 16.48 14.62
CA ASP A 18 14.93 16.27 14.13
C ASP A 18 14.88 15.42 12.84
N VAL A 19 16.02 15.27 12.18
CA VAL A 19 16.13 14.51 10.92
C VAL A 19 17.00 13.28 11.03
N ALA A 20 17.52 12.95 12.21
CA ALA A 20 18.50 11.89 12.40
C ALA A 20 18.03 10.52 11.86
N ASP A 21 16.76 10.18 12.07
CA ASP A 21 16.16 8.93 11.58
C ASP A 21 15.84 8.98 10.08
N LEU A 22 15.80 10.15 9.46
CA LEU A 22 15.55 10.35 8.03
C LEU A 22 16.83 10.34 7.17
N LEU A 23 18.01 10.49 7.80
CA LEU A 23 19.28 10.47 7.07
C LEU A 23 19.49 9.23 6.19
N PRO A 24 19.06 8.00 6.57
CA PRO A 24 19.18 6.83 5.70
C PRO A 24 18.29 6.86 4.45
N ILE A 25 17.29 7.75 4.41
CA ILE A 25 16.40 7.98 3.26
C ILE A 25 17.01 9.03 2.32
N ALA A 26 17.70 9.99 2.90
CA ALA A 26 18.25 11.14 2.19
C ALA A 26 19.35 10.75 1.19
N ASN A 27 19.43 11.48 0.09
CA ASN A 27 20.47 11.36 -0.92
C ASN A 27 20.57 9.96 -1.57
N LYS A 28 19.52 9.13 -1.43
CA LYS A 28 19.46 7.81 -2.06
C LYS A 28 18.47 7.81 -3.23
N PRO A 29 18.78 7.13 -4.32
CA PRO A 29 17.83 6.92 -5.41
C PRO A 29 16.55 6.21 -4.94
N ILE A 30 15.40 6.63 -5.45
CA ILE A 30 14.11 6.05 -5.12
C ILE A 30 14.06 4.56 -5.45
N GLY A 31 14.62 4.16 -6.60
CA GLY A 31 14.70 2.75 -7.01
C GLY A 31 15.40 1.89 -5.96
N GLN A 32 16.56 2.33 -5.47
CA GLN A 32 17.29 1.64 -4.42
C GLN A 32 16.49 1.57 -3.11
N LEU A 33 15.80 2.66 -2.74
CA LEU A 33 14.97 2.68 -1.54
C LEU A 33 13.79 1.72 -1.63
N CYS A 34 13.17 1.57 -2.81
CA CYS A 34 12.07 0.63 -3.05
C CYS A 34 12.54 -0.82 -3.00
N GLU A 35 13.74 -1.14 -3.53
CA GLU A 35 14.34 -2.47 -3.44
C GLU A 35 14.70 -2.85 -2.00
N GLU A 36 15.27 -1.90 -1.25
CA GLU A 36 15.67 -2.11 0.16
C GLU A 36 14.48 -2.16 1.13
N ASN A 37 13.32 -1.54 0.73
CA ASN A 37 12.19 -1.34 1.65
C ASN A 37 10.85 -1.69 0.99
N GLU A 38 10.41 -2.93 1.21
CA GLU A 38 9.15 -3.47 0.68
C GLU A 38 7.89 -2.69 1.12
N HIS A 39 8.00 -1.88 2.17
CA HIS A 39 6.89 -1.07 2.72
C HIS A 39 6.83 0.35 2.16
N LEU A 40 7.76 0.74 1.31
CA LEU A 40 7.71 2.01 0.59
C LEU A 40 6.91 1.84 -0.70
N LEU A 41 5.83 2.62 -0.83
CA LEU A 41 5.03 2.70 -2.04
C LEU A 41 5.36 3.99 -2.79
N VAL A 42 5.76 3.87 -4.04
CA VAL A 42 5.99 5.02 -4.93
C VAL A 42 5.14 4.87 -6.17
N PHE A 43 4.44 5.91 -6.56
CA PHE A 43 3.61 5.95 -7.76
C PHE A 43 4.20 6.91 -8.80
N PRO A 44 4.24 6.51 -10.10
CA PRO A 44 3.72 5.25 -10.66
C PRO A 44 4.50 4.01 -10.21
N MET A 45 3.84 2.88 -10.14
CA MET A 45 4.45 1.62 -9.67
C MET A 45 5.43 0.99 -10.68
N SER A 46 5.35 1.37 -11.94
CA SER A 46 6.23 0.91 -13.03
C SER A 46 7.55 1.70 -13.06
N ILE A 47 8.28 1.71 -11.94
CA ILE A 47 9.59 2.40 -11.86
C ILE A 47 10.61 1.76 -12.80
N ASP A 48 10.49 0.45 -13.08
CA ASP A 48 11.46 -0.33 -13.84
C ASP A 48 11.23 -0.34 -15.36
N ASP A 49 10.00 -0.06 -15.83
CA ASP A 49 9.63 -0.21 -17.24
C ASP A 49 9.68 1.11 -18.04
N THR A 50 9.99 2.23 -17.40
CA THR A 50 9.97 3.52 -18.05
C THR A 50 11.37 4.06 -18.30
N ASN A 51 11.59 4.65 -19.48
CA ASN A 51 12.73 5.52 -19.77
C ASN A 51 12.76 6.77 -18.85
N ASP A 52 11.80 6.90 -17.96
CA ASP A 52 11.72 7.97 -16.99
C ASP A 52 12.60 7.65 -15.78
N LYS A 53 13.56 8.49 -15.55
CA LYS A 53 14.58 8.42 -14.50
C LYS A 53 14.03 8.63 -13.08
N ILE A 54 12.75 8.27 -12.81
CA ILE A 54 12.16 8.42 -11.46
C ILE A 54 12.98 7.62 -10.44
N GLY A 55 13.40 6.42 -10.81
CA GLY A 55 14.23 5.58 -9.95
C GLY A 55 15.58 6.19 -9.59
N ASP A 56 16.14 7.05 -10.44
CA ASP A 56 17.41 7.74 -10.22
C ASP A 56 17.24 9.01 -9.36
N ASN A 57 16.03 9.54 -9.24
CA ASN A 57 15.76 10.71 -8.41
C ASN A 57 15.80 10.35 -6.93
N THR A 58 16.10 11.34 -6.09
CA THR A 58 16.02 11.22 -4.63
C THR A 58 14.68 11.75 -4.12
N ILE A 59 14.20 11.23 -3.01
CA ILE A 59 13.02 11.78 -2.33
C ILE A 59 13.37 13.16 -1.77
N VAL A 60 14.44 13.21 -1.01
CA VAL A 60 14.97 14.42 -0.40
C VAL A 60 16.49 14.38 -0.39
N ASP A 61 17.08 15.57 -0.47
CA ASP A 61 18.50 15.77 -0.30
C ASP A 61 18.74 16.52 1.00
N ILE A 62 19.61 15.98 1.85
CA ILE A 62 19.96 16.57 3.13
C ILE A 62 21.45 16.93 3.12
N TYR A 63 21.74 18.21 3.36
CA TYR A 63 23.09 18.76 3.41
C TYR A 63 23.36 19.36 4.77
N ALA A 64 24.56 19.22 5.29
CA ALA A 64 24.98 19.92 6.49
C ALA A 64 25.03 21.43 6.22
N GLU A 65 24.39 22.23 7.08
CA GLU A 65 24.46 23.69 7.04
C GLU A 65 25.53 24.20 8.04
N ASP A 66 25.46 23.64 9.26
CA ASP A 66 26.43 23.85 10.34
C ASP A 66 26.50 22.59 11.23
N ASP A 67 27.18 22.66 12.39
CA ASP A 67 27.36 21.52 13.27
C ASP A 67 26.04 20.95 13.83
N ASN A 68 25.00 21.79 13.97
CA ASN A 68 23.73 21.41 14.59
C ASN A 68 22.53 21.49 13.63
N SER A 69 22.69 22.09 12.45
CA SER A 69 21.62 22.26 11.49
C SER A 69 21.91 21.61 10.15
N VAL A 70 20.83 21.24 9.47
CA VAL A 70 20.85 20.66 8.13
C VAL A 70 19.85 21.37 7.25
N ARG A 71 20.12 21.41 5.97
CA ARG A 71 19.22 21.91 4.95
C ARG A 71 18.62 20.74 4.18
N ILE A 72 17.28 20.67 4.17
CA ILE A 72 16.50 19.65 3.46
C ILE A 72 15.95 20.26 2.19
N LYS A 73 16.19 19.61 1.06
CA LYS A 73 15.59 19.94 -0.24
C LYS A 73 14.72 18.76 -0.68
N SER A 74 13.57 19.04 -1.22
CA SER A 74 12.70 18.03 -1.84
C SER A 74 12.80 18.10 -3.35
N ASN A 75 12.61 16.97 -3.99
CA ASN A 75 12.45 16.86 -5.41
C ASN A 75 10.97 16.86 -5.81
N ASN A 76 10.63 16.49 -7.04
CA ASN A 76 9.27 16.51 -7.56
C ASN A 76 8.45 15.30 -7.06
N ILE A 77 8.44 15.10 -5.74
CA ILE A 77 7.78 13.99 -5.06
C ILE A 77 6.85 14.55 -3.99
N MET A 78 5.65 14.02 -3.89
CA MET A 78 4.65 14.40 -2.88
C MET A 78 4.21 13.18 -2.08
N GLY A 79 3.73 13.38 -0.86
CA GLY A 79 3.25 12.34 0.03
C GLY A 79 3.97 12.32 1.37
N PHE A 80 4.16 11.15 1.94
CA PHE A 80 4.88 11.03 3.21
C PHE A 80 5.85 9.85 3.22
N VAL A 81 6.89 9.99 3.99
CA VAL A 81 7.86 8.93 4.29
C VAL A 81 8.32 9.04 5.73
N GLY A 82 8.57 7.92 6.37
CA GLY A 82 9.02 7.90 7.75
C GLY A 82 9.92 6.73 8.07
N ARG A 83 10.65 6.88 9.16
CA ARG A 83 11.48 5.84 9.76
C ARG A 83 11.51 6.05 11.26
N LYS A 84 11.34 4.98 12.03
CA LYS A 84 11.23 5.05 13.51
C LYS A 84 10.17 6.07 13.96
N LYS A 85 10.61 7.11 14.68
CA LYS A 85 9.73 8.17 15.22
C LYS A 85 9.67 9.42 14.36
N GLN A 86 10.50 9.52 13.33
CA GLN A 86 10.57 10.70 12.48
C GLN A 86 9.83 10.47 11.17
N GLN A 87 9.03 11.45 10.81
CA GLN A 87 8.23 11.46 9.61
C GLN A 87 8.45 12.76 8.85
N LEU A 88 8.47 12.63 7.53
CA LEU A 88 8.54 13.72 6.59
C LEU A 88 7.27 13.71 5.73
N LYS A 89 6.55 14.82 5.74
CA LYS A 89 5.43 15.11 4.85
C LYS A 89 5.90 16.06 3.77
N ILE A 90 5.67 15.72 2.52
CA ILE A 90 5.96 16.55 1.36
C ILE A 90 4.63 16.92 0.71
N TYR A 91 4.23 18.18 0.86
CA TYR A 91 2.97 18.69 0.33
C TYR A 91 3.17 19.35 -1.05
N SER A 92 2.07 19.50 -1.79
CA SER A 92 2.09 20.10 -3.12
C SER A 92 2.51 21.59 -3.07
N ARG A 93 3.32 22.02 -4.05
CA ARG A 93 3.65 23.44 -4.24
C ARG A 93 2.45 24.35 -4.50
N PHE A 94 1.30 23.76 -4.77
CA PHE A 94 0.04 24.46 -4.99
C PHE A 94 -0.82 24.55 -3.73
N ASP A 95 -0.35 23.98 -2.61
CA ASP A 95 -0.98 23.98 -1.30
C ASP A 95 -0.13 24.73 -0.27
N ASP A 96 -0.65 24.90 0.92
CA ASP A 96 0.06 25.43 2.08
C ASP A 96 0.45 24.31 3.08
N GLU A 97 1.22 24.67 4.12
CA GLU A 97 1.70 23.69 5.12
C GLU A 97 0.56 23.01 5.89
N GLU A 98 -0.60 23.65 5.99
CA GLU A 98 -1.71 23.21 6.83
C GLU A 98 -2.71 22.33 6.03
N HIS A 99 -2.79 22.52 4.70
CA HIS A 99 -3.82 21.93 3.87
C HIS A 99 -3.22 21.22 2.67
N ASP A 100 -3.52 19.95 2.49
CA ASP A 100 -3.19 19.15 1.28
C ASP A 100 -4.39 19.04 0.33
N LEU A 101 -5.16 20.10 0.19
CA LEU A 101 -6.42 20.06 -0.57
C LEU A 101 -6.21 19.69 -2.03
N PHE A 102 -5.16 20.24 -2.64
CA PHE A 102 -4.91 20.01 -4.06
C PHE A 102 -4.37 18.61 -4.33
N LEU A 103 -3.45 18.12 -3.50
CA LEU A 103 -2.97 16.74 -3.58
C LEU A 103 -4.13 15.75 -3.43
N HIS A 104 -4.98 15.94 -2.42
CA HIS A 104 -6.17 15.12 -2.21
C HIS A 104 -7.14 15.17 -3.41
N TYR A 105 -7.35 16.36 -3.95
CA TYR A 105 -8.22 16.54 -5.12
C TYR A 105 -7.68 15.83 -6.38
N MET A 106 -6.38 15.94 -6.65
CA MET A 106 -5.74 15.21 -7.75
C MET A 106 -5.88 13.69 -7.56
N LEU A 107 -5.54 13.19 -6.38
CA LEU A 107 -5.66 11.76 -6.05
C LEU A 107 -7.10 11.26 -6.21
N GLN A 108 -8.07 12.05 -5.75
CA GLN A 108 -9.49 11.74 -5.91
C GLN A 108 -9.87 11.60 -7.39
N LYS A 109 -9.40 12.49 -8.25
CA LYS A 109 -9.68 12.46 -9.70
C LYS A 109 -8.97 11.28 -10.38
N VAL A 110 -7.69 11.09 -10.13
CA VAL A 110 -6.86 10.05 -10.77
C VAL A 110 -7.33 8.64 -10.37
N PHE A 111 -7.67 8.44 -9.11
CA PHE A 111 -8.16 7.14 -8.63
C PHE A 111 -9.68 6.97 -8.71
N SER A 112 -10.39 7.93 -9.33
CA SER A 112 -11.84 7.88 -9.61
C SER A 112 -12.71 7.69 -8.36
N TYR A 113 -12.42 8.40 -7.27
CA TYR A 113 -13.29 8.39 -6.09
C TYR A 113 -14.41 9.41 -6.24
N ASN A 114 -15.64 8.95 -6.21
CA ASN A 114 -16.81 9.82 -6.12
C ASN A 114 -17.22 10.03 -4.65
N ILE A 115 -16.33 10.59 -3.84
CA ILE A 115 -16.67 11.00 -2.49
C ILE A 115 -16.85 12.53 -2.49
N PHE A 116 -18.03 12.96 -2.91
CA PHE A 116 -18.46 14.35 -2.75
C PHE A 116 -18.80 14.57 -1.27
N ASN A 117 -18.33 15.66 -0.69
CA ASN A 117 -18.62 16.16 0.66
C ASN A 117 -17.82 15.51 1.82
N LEU A 118 -16.51 15.45 1.69
CA LEU A 118 -15.68 15.29 2.86
C LEU A 118 -15.17 16.66 3.29
N ASP A 119 -15.70 17.16 4.41
CA ASP A 119 -15.06 18.24 5.15
C ASP A 119 -13.75 17.70 5.71
N PHE A 120 -12.66 17.93 4.98
CA PHE A 120 -11.33 17.57 5.43
C PHE A 120 -10.99 18.46 6.62
N THR A 121 -11.11 17.90 7.81
CA THR A 121 -10.62 18.57 9.02
C THR A 121 -9.10 18.57 9.02
N THR A 122 -8.53 19.71 9.29
CA THR A 122 -7.11 20.07 9.30
C THR A 122 -6.34 19.45 10.47
N SER A 123 -6.42 18.13 10.68
CA SER A 123 -5.67 17.46 11.74
C SER A 123 -4.49 16.67 11.16
N GLU A 124 -3.48 16.41 11.99
CA GLU A 124 -2.31 15.58 11.65
C GLU A 124 -2.69 14.17 11.13
N ASP A 125 -3.95 13.79 11.28
CA ASP A 125 -4.54 12.54 10.81
C ASP A 125 -4.69 12.45 9.29
N ASN A 126 -4.72 13.59 8.58
CA ASN A 126 -5.02 13.68 7.15
C ASN A 126 -4.01 12.97 6.24
N VAL A 127 -2.77 12.81 6.67
CA VAL A 127 -1.71 12.15 5.88
C VAL A 127 -2.06 10.69 5.60
N PHE A 128 -2.79 10.04 6.51
CA PHE A 128 -3.15 8.63 6.38
C PHE A 128 -4.52 8.42 5.73
N ASP A 129 -5.36 9.45 5.73
CA ASP A 129 -6.72 9.33 5.19
C ASP A 129 -6.70 9.02 3.68
N PHE A 130 -5.72 9.52 2.94
CA PHE A 130 -5.61 9.21 1.51
C PHE A 130 -5.34 7.73 1.22
N LEU A 131 -4.64 6.99 2.11
CA LEU A 131 -4.47 5.55 1.97
C LEU A 131 -5.81 4.83 1.95
N LEU A 132 -6.74 5.29 2.79
CA LEU A 132 -8.09 4.74 2.86
C LEU A 132 -8.86 4.97 1.56
N PHE A 133 -8.67 6.14 0.95
CA PHE A 133 -9.29 6.48 -0.34
C PHE A 133 -8.72 5.70 -1.52
N MET A 134 -7.46 5.30 -1.46
CA MET A 134 -6.86 4.44 -2.50
C MET A 134 -7.36 2.99 -2.44
N PHE A 135 -7.77 2.52 -1.27
CA PHE A 135 -8.14 1.12 -1.06
C PHE A 135 -9.22 0.61 -2.03
N PRO A 136 -10.36 1.29 -2.27
CA PRO A 136 -11.38 0.84 -3.20
C PRO A 136 -10.87 0.65 -4.63
N ALA A 137 -10.07 1.59 -5.14
CA ALA A 137 -9.52 1.48 -6.49
C ALA A 137 -8.53 0.33 -6.63
N MET A 138 -7.63 0.15 -5.64
CA MET A 138 -6.68 -0.96 -5.64
C MET A 138 -7.41 -2.30 -5.46
N LEU A 139 -8.44 -2.35 -4.62
CA LEU A 139 -9.30 -3.53 -4.49
C LEU A 139 -9.98 -3.87 -5.82
N LYS A 140 -10.53 -2.87 -6.52
CA LYS A 140 -11.18 -3.07 -7.81
C LYS A 140 -10.21 -3.62 -8.86
N ARG A 141 -9.00 -3.06 -8.97
CA ARG A 141 -7.94 -3.57 -9.87
C ARG A 141 -7.58 -5.02 -9.55
N ALA A 142 -7.29 -5.33 -8.30
CA ALA A 142 -6.94 -6.68 -7.88
C ALA A 142 -8.07 -7.68 -8.15
N MET A 143 -9.30 -7.32 -7.82
CA MET A 143 -10.48 -8.18 -8.03
C MET A 143 -10.85 -8.39 -9.51
N CYS A 144 -10.42 -7.51 -10.43
CA CYS A 144 -10.52 -7.74 -11.87
C CYS A 144 -9.68 -8.94 -12.32
N GLN A 145 -8.58 -9.26 -11.64
CA GLN A 145 -7.79 -10.47 -11.87
C GLN A 145 -8.41 -11.73 -11.23
N GLY A 146 -9.53 -11.58 -10.54
CA GLY A 146 -10.19 -12.63 -9.74
C GLY A 146 -9.71 -12.65 -8.29
N ILE A 147 -10.30 -13.52 -7.48
CA ILE A 147 -9.93 -13.65 -6.06
C ILE A 147 -8.61 -14.41 -5.94
N TYR A 148 -7.71 -13.87 -5.13
CA TYR A 148 -6.39 -14.48 -4.87
C TYR A 148 -6.54 -15.89 -4.31
N LYS A 149 -5.85 -16.85 -4.92
CA LYS A 149 -5.86 -18.27 -4.57
C LYS A 149 -4.46 -18.70 -4.20
N GLU A 150 -4.37 -19.45 -3.12
CA GLU A 150 -3.13 -20.05 -2.68
C GLU A 150 -3.31 -21.54 -2.44
N TYR A 151 -2.28 -22.35 -2.75
CA TYR A 151 -2.30 -23.75 -2.41
C TYR A 151 -2.12 -23.94 -0.90
N LYS A 152 -3.16 -24.49 -0.24
CA LYS A 152 -3.08 -24.91 1.15
C LYS A 152 -3.04 -26.45 1.26
N ARG A 153 -2.35 -26.91 2.28
CA ARG A 153 -2.33 -28.33 2.64
C ARG A 153 -3.43 -28.60 3.66
N PHE A 154 -4.39 -29.43 3.26
CA PHE A 154 -5.51 -29.85 4.10
C PHE A 154 -5.21 -31.22 4.69
N LYS A 155 -5.48 -31.38 5.98
CA LYS A 155 -5.30 -32.64 6.71
C LYS A 155 -6.65 -33.33 6.83
N HIS A 156 -6.73 -34.58 6.39
CA HIS A 156 -7.94 -35.40 6.42
C HIS A 156 -7.68 -36.67 7.20
N ASN A 157 -8.72 -37.21 7.84
CA ASN A 157 -8.71 -38.49 8.52
C ASN A 157 -10.08 -39.18 8.27
N ASP A 158 -10.24 -39.82 7.12
CA ASP A 158 -11.47 -40.48 6.69
C ASP A 158 -11.16 -41.75 5.89
N SER A 159 -12.19 -42.46 5.45
CA SER A 159 -12.05 -43.72 4.66
C SER A 159 -11.83 -43.47 3.17
N ASN A 160 -12.01 -42.21 2.68
CA ASN A 160 -11.91 -41.88 1.26
C ASN A 160 -10.61 -41.15 0.94
N VAL A 161 -9.51 -41.84 0.87
CA VAL A 161 -8.17 -41.31 0.66
C VAL A 161 -8.05 -40.68 -0.74
N ARG A 162 -7.80 -39.36 -0.79
CA ARG A 162 -7.65 -38.58 -2.03
C ARG A 162 -6.27 -37.90 -2.17
N GLY A 163 -5.34 -38.22 -1.30
CA GLY A 163 -4.04 -37.54 -1.28
C GLY A 163 -2.93 -38.36 -0.67
N THR A 164 -1.84 -37.72 -0.32
CA THR A 164 -0.66 -38.38 0.26
C THR A 164 -0.92 -38.82 1.69
N ILE A 165 -0.73 -40.10 2.00
CA ILE A 165 -0.88 -40.65 3.36
C ILE A 165 0.17 -40.03 4.29
N ASP A 166 -0.27 -39.58 5.43
CA ASP A 166 0.57 -39.08 6.52
C ASP A 166 0.78 -40.23 7.54
N LEU A 167 1.79 -41.03 7.30
CA LEU A 167 2.07 -42.23 8.10
C LEU A 167 2.24 -41.90 9.57
N SER A 168 2.98 -40.83 9.90
CA SER A 168 3.24 -40.46 11.28
C SER A 168 1.95 -40.11 12.03
N ARG A 169 1.08 -39.37 11.38
CA ARG A 169 -0.24 -39.02 11.93
C ARG A 169 -1.18 -40.22 11.96
N HIS A 170 -1.15 -41.05 10.91
CA HIS A 170 -1.98 -42.24 10.85
C HIS A 170 -1.66 -43.24 11.98
N ILE A 171 -0.37 -43.49 12.23
CA ILE A 171 0.06 -44.35 13.33
C ILE A 171 -0.39 -43.79 14.69
N ARG A 172 -0.30 -42.49 14.89
CA ARG A 172 -0.68 -41.86 16.16
C ARG A 172 -2.20 -41.83 16.39
N GLU A 173 -2.98 -41.61 15.33
CA GLU A 173 -4.43 -41.36 15.45
C GLU A 173 -5.30 -42.59 15.17
N ASN A 174 -4.79 -43.58 14.36
CA ASN A 174 -5.56 -44.68 13.84
C ASN A 174 -5.02 -46.07 14.22
N ILE A 175 -4.23 -46.18 15.27
CA ILE A 175 -3.84 -47.49 15.83
C ILE A 175 -4.56 -47.68 17.17
N PRO A 176 -5.36 -48.76 17.31
CA PRO A 176 -5.73 -49.76 16.30
C PRO A 176 -6.59 -49.19 15.16
N PHE A 177 -6.44 -49.78 13.97
CA PHE A 177 -7.11 -49.33 12.75
C PHE A 177 -8.63 -49.30 12.92
N ARG A 178 -9.30 -48.14 12.63
CA ARG A 178 -10.74 -47.91 12.78
C ARG A 178 -11.44 -47.65 11.45
N GLY A 179 -10.84 -47.98 10.32
CA GLY A 179 -11.39 -47.78 8.98
C GLY A 179 -11.10 -46.40 8.38
N THR A 180 -10.32 -45.54 9.09
CA THR A 180 -9.92 -44.21 8.62
C THR A 180 -8.41 -44.14 8.38
N ILE A 181 -8.01 -43.34 7.41
CA ILE A 181 -6.59 -43.11 7.06
C ILE A 181 -6.32 -41.61 7.13
N SER A 182 -5.23 -41.26 7.81
CA SER A 182 -4.76 -39.88 7.86
C SER A 182 -3.96 -39.55 6.59
N TYR A 183 -4.44 -38.58 5.81
CA TYR A 183 -3.79 -38.14 4.57
C TYR A 183 -3.86 -36.62 4.41
N ASN A 184 -3.10 -36.09 3.47
CA ASN A 184 -3.07 -34.68 3.15
C ASN A 184 -3.42 -34.46 1.69
N THR A 185 -4.30 -33.49 1.41
CA THR A 185 -4.50 -32.93 0.07
C THR A 185 -3.83 -31.57 -0.06
N ARG A 186 -3.59 -31.17 -1.30
CA ARG A 186 -3.12 -29.84 -1.64
C ARG A 186 -4.11 -29.23 -2.62
N ASP A 187 -4.93 -28.32 -2.11
CA ASP A 187 -5.99 -27.68 -2.87
C ASP A 187 -5.90 -26.16 -2.81
N PHE A 188 -6.48 -25.51 -3.80
CA PHE A 188 -6.59 -24.05 -3.79
C PHE A 188 -7.53 -23.58 -2.66
N SER A 189 -7.04 -22.67 -1.85
CA SER A 189 -7.83 -21.98 -0.84
C SER A 189 -8.01 -20.51 -1.19
N LEU A 190 -9.24 -20.04 -1.13
CA LEU A 190 -9.58 -18.62 -1.18
C LEU A 190 -9.41 -17.95 0.19
N ASP A 191 -9.45 -18.75 1.25
CA ASP A 191 -9.20 -18.34 2.62
C ASP A 191 -7.70 -18.49 2.90
N ASN A 192 -6.93 -17.44 2.66
CA ASN A 192 -5.47 -17.42 2.74
C ASN A 192 -4.99 -16.10 3.37
N SER A 193 -3.69 -15.98 3.61
CA SER A 193 -3.12 -14.82 4.31
C SER A 193 -3.41 -13.49 3.62
N VAL A 194 -3.42 -13.45 2.29
CA VAL A 194 -3.66 -12.22 1.52
C VAL A 194 -5.13 -11.80 1.59
N THR A 195 -6.06 -12.74 1.40
CA THR A 195 -7.50 -12.44 1.50
C THR A 195 -7.93 -12.10 2.92
N GLU A 196 -7.32 -12.74 3.93
CA GLU A 196 -7.50 -12.38 5.34
C GLU A 196 -6.98 -10.96 5.63
N LEU A 197 -5.84 -10.56 5.08
CA LEU A 197 -5.32 -9.21 5.21
C LEU A 197 -6.30 -8.18 4.66
N ILE A 198 -6.81 -8.39 3.44
CA ILE A 198 -7.83 -7.54 2.83
C ILE A 198 -9.08 -7.47 3.71
N ARG A 199 -9.51 -8.61 4.26
CA ARG A 199 -10.63 -8.66 5.22
C ARG A 199 -10.38 -7.82 6.46
N HIS A 200 -9.21 -7.92 7.09
CA HIS A 200 -8.85 -7.10 8.24
C HIS A 200 -8.85 -5.61 7.90
N THR A 201 -8.39 -5.24 6.72
CA THR A 201 -8.40 -3.86 6.24
C THR A 201 -9.83 -3.35 6.06
N ILE A 202 -10.71 -4.14 5.45
CA ILE A 202 -12.14 -3.79 5.30
C ILE A 202 -12.79 -3.55 6.68
N GLU A 203 -12.57 -4.47 7.64
CA GLU A 203 -13.14 -4.31 8.97
C GLU A 203 -12.56 -3.12 9.73
N TYR A 204 -11.28 -2.82 9.53
CA TYR A 204 -10.66 -1.62 10.08
C TYR A 204 -11.26 -0.34 9.48
N ILE A 205 -11.40 -0.25 8.15
CA ILE A 205 -12.00 0.90 7.49
C ILE A 205 -13.43 1.14 7.98
N LYS A 206 -14.22 0.11 8.23
CA LYS A 206 -15.58 0.24 8.80
C LYS A 206 -15.61 0.90 10.18
N THR A 207 -14.53 0.85 10.95
CA THR A 207 -14.45 1.51 12.27
C THR A 207 -14.22 3.01 12.19
N ILE A 208 -13.81 3.51 11.02
CA ILE A 208 -13.52 4.92 10.79
C ILE A 208 -14.81 5.65 10.39
N PRO A 209 -15.04 6.90 10.83
CA PRO A 209 -16.31 7.62 10.59
C PRO A 209 -16.73 7.66 9.12
N LEU A 210 -15.79 7.84 8.19
CA LEU A 210 -16.02 7.90 6.74
C LEU A 210 -15.92 6.54 6.04
N GLY A 211 -15.51 5.51 6.76
CA GLY A 211 -15.16 4.22 6.18
C GLY A 211 -16.30 3.56 5.42
N ASN A 212 -17.52 3.64 5.93
CA ASN A 212 -18.68 3.08 5.24
C ASN A 212 -18.98 3.80 3.91
N ALA A 213 -18.80 5.12 3.84
CA ALA A 213 -18.95 5.88 2.61
C ALA A 213 -17.88 5.47 1.58
N ILE A 214 -16.63 5.31 2.03
CA ILE A 214 -15.52 4.84 1.20
C ILE A 214 -15.81 3.44 0.62
N LEU A 215 -16.25 2.50 1.44
CA LEU A 215 -16.52 1.11 1.05
C LEU A 215 -17.80 0.94 0.22
N SER A 216 -18.70 1.92 0.23
CA SER A 216 -19.95 1.91 -0.54
C SER A 216 -19.95 2.89 -1.72
N SER A 217 -18.81 3.46 -2.05
CA SER A 217 -18.66 4.45 -3.14
C SER A 217 -19.08 3.93 -4.52
N ASP A 218 -18.97 2.63 -4.75
CA ASP A 218 -19.35 1.94 -5.99
C ASP A 218 -20.02 0.58 -5.64
N ASN A 219 -21.10 0.25 -6.33
CA ASN A 219 -21.80 -1.03 -6.19
C ASN A 219 -20.87 -2.23 -6.46
N THR A 220 -19.97 -2.10 -7.41
CA THR A 220 -18.96 -3.14 -7.72
C THR A 220 -18.05 -3.41 -6.54
N ILE A 221 -17.62 -2.36 -5.84
CA ILE A 221 -16.79 -2.46 -4.65
C ILE A 221 -17.54 -3.14 -3.52
N ALA A 222 -18.79 -2.75 -3.30
CA ALA A 222 -19.65 -3.38 -2.30
C ALA A 222 -19.82 -4.89 -2.55
N ASP A 223 -19.93 -5.31 -3.81
CA ASP A 223 -20.02 -6.73 -4.17
C ASP A 223 -18.69 -7.47 -3.99
N TYR A 224 -17.56 -6.83 -4.30
CA TYR A 224 -16.23 -7.41 -4.04
C TYR A 224 -16.01 -7.60 -2.52
N ILE A 225 -16.40 -6.64 -1.72
CA ILE A 225 -16.34 -6.73 -0.25
C ILE A 225 -17.17 -7.90 0.26
N LYS A 226 -18.42 -8.08 -0.22
CA LYS A 226 -19.26 -9.24 0.13
C LYS A 226 -18.59 -10.56 -0.24
N LYS A 227 -17.94 -10.64 -1.42
CA LYS A 227 -17.19 -11.82 -1.86
C LYS A 227 -16.02 -12.10 -0.91
N ILE A 228 -15.18 -11.12 -0.59
CA ILE A 228 -14.06 -11.29 0.35
C ILE A 228 -14.59 -11.78 1.71
N ILE A 229 -15.66 -11.18 2.21
CA ILE A 229 -16.29 -11.59 3.47
C ILE A 229 -16.72 -13.06 3.43
N SER A 230 -17.35 -13.50 2.34
CA SER A 230 -17.83 -14.87 2.20
C SER A 230 -16.72 -15.90 2.07
N TYR A 231 -15.57 -15.51 1.50
CA TYR A 231 -14.44 -16.40 1.26
C TYR A 231 -13.38 -16.40 2.37
N THR A 232 -13.57 -15.62 3.43
CA THR A 232 -12.69 -15.58 4.60
C THR A 232 -13.42 -16.00 5.89
N PRO A 233 -13.96 -17.25 5.97
CA PRO A 233 -14.67 -17.72 7.16
C PRO A 233 -13.77 -17.90 8.37
N SER A 234 -12.46 -18.04 8.18
CA SER A 234 -11.49 -18.15 9.28
C SER A 234 -11.17 -16.83 9.96
N TYR A 235 -11.63 -15.70 9.42
CA TYR A 235 -11.36 -14.37 9.96
C TYR A 235 -11.66 -14.27 11.47
N ARG A 236 -10.68 -13.78 12.23
CA ARG A 236 -10.79 -13.43 13.65
C ARG A 236 -10.08 -12.12 13.92
N HIS A 237 -10.77 -11.14 14.44
CA HIS A 237 -10.20 -9.83 14.76
C HIS A 237 -8.91 -9.92 15.59
N SER A 238 -8.83 -10.86 16.53
CA SER A 238 -7.67 -11.08 17.40
C SER A 238 -6.42 -11.58 16.66
N GLU A 239 -6.54 -12.09 15.43
CA GLU A 239 -5.42 -12.60 14.65
C GLU A 239 -4.75 -11.53 13.74
N ARG A 240 -5.18 -10.26 13.84
CA ARG A 240 -4.68 -9.15 13.02
C ARG A 240 -3.14 -9.09 12.97
N MET A 241 -2.47 -9.15 14.10
CA MET A 241 -1.00 -9.08 14.16
C MET A 241 -0.33 -10.27 13.47
N LYS A 242 -0.89 -11.46 13.61
CA LYS A 242 -0.39 -12.66 12.93
C LYS A 242 -0.57 -12.55 11.40
N VAL A 243 -1.73 -12.06 10.96
CA VAL A 243 -2.02 -11.84 9.53
C VAL A 243 -1.08 -10.78 8.95
N LEU A 244 -0.83 -9.69 9.68
CA LEU A 244 0.15 -8.68 9.29
C LEU A 244 1.55 -9.28 9.13
N GLN A 245 2.02 -10.06 10.11
CA GLN A 245 3.34 -10.71 10.05
C GLN A 245 3.47 -11.64 8.84
N ASN A 246 2.43 -12.41 8.51
CA ASN A 246 2.44 -13.31 7.37
C ASN A 246 2.46 -12.56 6.02
N ASN A 247 2.10 -11.29 5.99
CA ASN A 247 2.03 -10.44 4.80
C ASN A 247 3.16 -9.39 4.73
N LEU A 248 4.19 -9.53 5.54
CA LEU A 248 5.37 -8.66 5.44
C LEU A 248 6.18 -8.92 4.16
N VAL A 249 6.12 -10.14 3.64
CA VAL A 249 6.73 -10.49 2.36
C VAL A 249 5.64 -10.38 1.28
N PRO A 250 5.90 -9.66 0.18
CA PRO A 250 4.94 -9.54 -0.92
C PRO A 250 4.55 -10.90 -1.49
N CYS A 251 3.30 -11.04 -1.89
CA CYS A 251 2.84 -12.21 -2.60
C CYS A 251 3.43 -12.22 -4.02
N HIS A 252 4.02 -13.35 -4.41
CA HIS A 252 4.57 -13.54 -5.75
C HIS A 252 3.69 -14.52 -6.52
N HIS A 253 2.88 -14.01 -7.43
CA HIS A 253 2.06 -14.85 -8.29
C HIS A 253 1.96 -14.24 -9.70
N PRO A 254 2.28 -14.97 -10.76
CA PRO A 254 2.38 -14.40 -12.12
C PRO A 254 1.06 -13.80 -12.64
N PHE A 255 -0.10 -14.26 -12.14
CA PHE A 255 -1.43 -13.80 -12.59
C PHE A 255 -2.08 -12.77 -11.65
N TYR A 256 -1.55 -12.56 -10.43
CA TYR A 256 -2.16 -11.69 -9.42
C TYR A 256 -1.25 -10.52 -9.10
N THR A 257 -0.76 -9.83 -10.12
CA THR A 257 0.20 -8.71 -10.00
C THR A 257 -0.37 -7.53 -9.21
N GLU A 258 -1.65 -7.20 -9.42
CA GLU A 258 -2.33 -6.10 -8.72
C GLU A 258 -2.49 -6.36 -7.21
N TYR A 259 -2.45 -7.64 -6.78
CA TYR A 259 -2.52 -7.97 -5.36
C TYR A 259 -1.26 -7.59 -4.58
N ILE A 260 -0.11 -7.44 -5.23
CA ILE A 260 1.13 -6.97 -4.59
C ILE A 260 0.95 -5.55 -4.06
N ILE A 261 0.38 -4.68 -4.89
CA ILE A 261 0.10 -3.28 -4.54
C ILE A 261 -0.95 -3.21 -3.44
N LEU A 262 -2.06 -3.94 -3.61
CA LEU A 262 -3.13 -3.99 -2.63
C LEU A 262 -2.63 -4.53 -1.27
N GLN A 263 -1.79 -5.56 -1.27
CA GLN A 263 -1.20 -6.13 -0.07
C GLN A 263 -0.35 -5.09 0.68
N LYS A 264 0.55 -4.40 -0.03
CA LYS A 264 1.39 -3.34 0.54
C LYS A 264 0.53 -2.22 1.15
N LEU A 265 -0.50 -1.77 0.41
CA LEU A 265 -1.44 -0.75 0.88
C LEU A 265 -2.18 -1.21 2.15
N CYS A 266 -2.72 -2.43 2.16
CA CYS A 266 -3.40 -3.00 3.32
C CYS A 266 -2.51 -3.07 4.56
N VAL A 267 -1.25 -3.49 4.40
CA VAL A 267 -0.27 -3.51 5.49
C VAL A 267 -0.06 -2.11 6.06
N GLN A 268 0.08 -1.10 5.21
CA GLN A 268 0.26 0.29 5.66
C GLN A 268 -0.97 0.82 6.39
N ILE A 269 -2.17 0.60 5.84
CA ILE A 269 -3.43 1.01 6.50
C ILE A 269 -3.54 0.38 7.89
N LEU A 270 -3.26 -0.91 8.03
CA LEU A 270 -3.41 -1.62 9.30
C LEU A 270 -2.30 -1.30 10.31
N ARG A 271 -1.13 -0.85 9.85
CA ARG A 271 -0.02 -0.39 10.69
C ARG A 271 -0.07 1.10 11.00
N GLN A 272 -1.08 1.81 10.52
CA GLN A 272 -1.21 3.26 10.68
C GLN A 272 -1.01 3.73 12.12
N GLU A 273 -1.57 3.04 13.10
CA GLU A 273 -1.40 3.36 14.51
C GLU A 273 0.06 3.21 14.96
N GLU A 274 0.76 2.15 14.53
CA GLU A 274 2.18 1.97 14.81
C GLU A 274 3.01 3.09 14.19
N ILE A 275 2.66 3.50 12.97
CA ILE A 275 3.32 4.57 12.23
C ILE A 275 3.12 5.92 12.94
N LYS A 276 1.90 6.23 13.41
CA LYS A 276 1.59 7.47 14.14
C LYS A 276 2.37 7.62 15.45
N TYR A 277 2.50 6.55 16.22
CA TYR A 277 3.16 6.58 17.51
C TYR A 277 4.67 6.31 17.43
N GLY A 278 5.18 6.05 16.22
CA GLY A 278 6.57 5.68 15.98
C GLY A 278 6.88 4.27 16.47
N THR A 279 7.52 3.50 15.62
CA THR A 279 8.06 2.18 15.96
C THR A 279 9.55 2.29 16.23
N ASN A 280 10.10 1.39 17.03
CA ASN A 280 11.57 1.20 17.12
C ASN A 280 12.09 0.40 15.91
N ASP A 281 11.26 0.15 14.91
CA ASP A 281 11.61 -0.58 13.70
C ASP A 281 12.44 0.30 12.77
N ASP A 282 13.55 -0.22 12.28
CA ASP A 282 14.46 0.48 11.35
C ASP A 282 13.94 0.58 9.91
N ARG A 283 12.75 0.04 9.65
CA ARG A 283 12.15 0.02 8.31
C ARG A 283 11.72 1.40 7.87
N ILE A 284 11.91 1.67 6.59
CA ILE A 284 11.36 2.84 5.91
C ILE A 284 9.95 2.48 5.42
N TYR A 285 9.01 3.36 5.66
CA TYR A 285 7.62 3.24 5.23
C TYR A 285 7.15 4.56 4.63
N GLY A 286 6.19 4.50 3.75
CA GLY A 286 5.64 5.71 3.16
C GLY A 286 4.84 5.44 1.89
N VAL A 287 4.14 6.48 1.46
CA VAL A 287 3.48 6.53 0.16
C VAL A 287 3.82 7.85 -0.50
N LEU A 288 4.40 7.74 -1.67
CA LEU A 288 4.93 8.86 -2.42
C LEU A 288 4.38 8.84 -3.84
N PHE A 289 4.20 10.01 -4.39
CA PHE A 289 3.73 10.23 -5.75
C PHE A 289 4.72 11.11 -6.49
N ASP A 290 5.11 10.71 -7.68
CA ASP A 290 5.79 11.62 -8.59
C ASP A 290 4.84 12.76 -8.97
N GLY A 291 5.28 13.99 -8.75
CA GLY A 291 4.44 15.16 -8.94
C GLY A 291 4.11 15.43 -10.41
N ALA A 292 5.01 15.10 -11.32
CA ALA A 292 4.77 15.24 -12.76
C ALA A 292 3.76 14.21 -13.24
N TRP A 293 3.99 12.94 -12.89
CA TRP A 293 3.05 11.87 -13.23
C TRP A 293 1.64 12.14 -12.69
N LEU A 294 1.51 12.51 -11.42
CA LEU A 294 0.21 12.76 -10.81
C LEU A 294 -0.51 13.93 -11.48
N TRP A 295 0.22 14.97 -11.85
CA TRP A 295 -0.31 16.12 -12.59
C TRP A 295 -0.78 15.73 -13.99
N GLU A 296 0.01 14.95 -14.73
CA GLU A 296 -0.34 14.45 -16.06
C GLU A 296 -1.59 13.58 -16.03
N GLU A 297 -1.66 12.63 -15.09
CA GLU A 297 -2.85 11.79 -14.89
C GLU A 297 -4.09 12.62 -14.52
N TYR A 298 -3.92 13.61 -13.67
CA TYR A 298 -5.00 14.53 -13.33
C TYR A 298 -5.50 15.30 -14.56
N LEU A 299 -4.61 15.85 -15.36
CA LEU A 299 -4.98 16.52 -16.61
C LEU A 299 -5.66 15.57 -17.60
N ASN A 300 -5.18 14.33 -17.69
CA ASN A 300 -5.83 13.30 -18.51
C ASN A 300 -7.29 13.09 -18.10
N THR A 301 -7.58 13.03 -16.81
CA THR A 301 -8.98 12.90 -16.34
C THR A 301 -9.88 14.09 -16.72
N LEU A 302 -9.33 15.29 -16.86
CA LEU A 302 -10.06 16.49 -17.24
C LEU A 302 -10.24 16.65 -18.75
N LEU A 303 -9.24 16.25 -19.53
CA LEU A 303 -9.15 16.54 -20.96
C LEU A 303 -9.61 15.39 -21.85
N TYR A 304 -9.74 14.19 -21.29
CA TYR A 304 -10.17 13.00 -22.02
C TYR A 304 -11.53 13.20 -22.72
N ASP A 305 -12.51 13.76 -22.02
CA ASP A 305 -13.86 14.00 -22.54
C ASP A 305 -13.89 15.08 -23.64
N VAL A 306 -12.83 15.89 -23.74
CA VAL A 306 -12.68 16.96 -24.76
C VAL A 306 -11.94 16.45 -25.99
N GLY A 307 -11.53 15.16 -26.00
CA GLY A 307 -10.90 14.51 -27.14
C GLY A 307 -9.37 14.63 -27.18
N PHE A 308 -8.74 15.02 -26.08
CA PHE A 308 -7.29 14.91 -25.95
C PHE A 308 -6.92 13.47 -25.62
N THR A 309 -5.87 12.98 -26.26
CA THR A 309 -5.26 11.69 -25.94
C THR A 309 -4.01 11.94 -25.11
N HIS A 310 -3.89 11.21 -23.98
CA HIS A 310 -2.65 11.20 -23.21
C HIS A 310 -1.65 10.31 -23.94
N PRO A 311 -0.55 10.86 -24.48
CA PRO A 311 0.51 10.01 -25.01
C PRO A 311 1.10 9.24 -23.82
N GLU A 312 1.17 7.92 -23.94
CA GLU A 312 1.88 7.09 -22.97
C GLU A 312 3.40 7.29 -23.13
N ASN A 313 3.85 8.55 -23.03
CA ASN A 313 5.25 8.96 -23.25
C ASN A 313 6.24 8.22 -22.35
N LYS A 314 5.73 7.63 -21.27
CA LYS A 314 6.55 6.85 -20.34
C LYS A 314 6.65 5.37 -20.72
N LEU A 315 5.80 4.90 -21.65
CA LEU A 315 5.76 3.51 -22.11
C LEU A 315 6.23 3.35 -23.57
N ASP A 316 6.23 4.40 -24.38
CA ASP A 316 6.61 4.33 -25.80
C ASP A 316 7.54 5.49 -26.21
N PRO A 317 8.85 5.22 -26.28
CA PRO A 317 9.84 6.22 -26.73
C PRO A 317 9.72 6.59 -28.22
N SER A 318 8.86 5.90 -28.99
CA SER A 318 8.68 6.16 -30.43
C SER A 318 7.59 7.19 -30.75
N SER A 319 6.86 7.69 -29.74
CA SER A 319 5.75 8.64 -29.91
C SER A 319 6.13 10.11 -29.65
N GLY A 320 7.43 10.42 -29.58
CA GLY A 320 7.97 11.78 -29.46
C GLY A 320 8.38 12.39 -30.78
#